data_6b87b10046b603abf35482fa270a8a41
#
_entry.id   6b87b10046b603abf35482fa270a8a41
#
_cell.length_a   1.000
_cell.length_b   1.000
_cell.length_c   1.000
_cell.angle_alpha   90.00
_cell.angle_beta   90.00
_cell.angle_gamma   90.00
#
_symmetry.space_group_name_H-M   'P 1'
#
loop_
_entity.id
_entity.type
_entity.pdbx_description
1 polymer ?
#
loop_
_entity_poly.entity_id
_entity_poly.type
_entity_poly.pdbx_seq_one_letter_code
_entity_poly.pdbx_strand_id
1 'polypeptide(L)'
;MKRILFILLTCIMCVPLFAQKGQAELAVYGGKLSFTKIDNPYFGSFDPGFGFGFQAKYFLTNRMYWAADLYGGTDDGTTYYEETAIGRTILSAYRQDYSISTGIGFNFVSLKHFNSYIQGLVGIGTVDGYTSNYISETVGFRRDDLKRTSYLVTAGAGLDFAISKHWKIGGAYTFRYLGSVDGSHAIVAKISYVIH
;
A
#
# COMPACT_ATOMS: atom_id res chain seq x y z
N MET A 1 0.54 -26.46 24.34
CA MET A 1 0.43 -25.40 23.33
C MET A 1 1.06 -25.78 21.98
N LYS A 2 2.32 -26.23 21.89
CA LYS A 2 2.98 -26.58 20.59
C LYS A 2 2.21 -27.64 19.76
N ARG A 3 1.64 -28.69 20.42
CA ARG A 3 0.85 -29.74 19.73
C ARG A 3 -0.47 -29.22 19.13
N ILE A 4 -1.15 -28.32 19.83
CA ILE A 4 -2.42 -27.71 19.35
C ILE A 4 -2.14 -26.81 18.15
N LEU A 5 -1.04 -26.05 18.19
CA LEU A 5 -0.61 -25.21 17.07
C LEU A 5 -0.27 -26.07 15.83
N PHE A 6 0.39 -27.22 16.03
CA PHE A 6 0.73 -28.14 14.94
C PHE A 6 -0.52 -28.79 14.33
N ILE A 7 -1.49 -29.23 15.15
CA ILE A 7 -2.78 -29.77 14.67
C ILE A 7 -3.56 -28.70 13.92
N LEU A 8 -3.62 -27.46 14.43
CA LEU A 8 -4.28 -26.35 13.75
C LEU A 8 -3.61 -26.05 12.39
N LEU A 9 -2.29 -26.04 12.35
CA LEU A 9 -1.51 -25.83 11.10
C LEU A 9 -1.77 -26.96 10.09
N THR A 10 -1.82 -28.23 10.56
CA THR A 10 -2.09 -29.39 9.71
C THR A 10 -3.53 -29.38 9.20
N CYS A 11 -4.51 -29.02 10.04
CA CYS A 11 -5.90 -28.86 9.61
C CYS A 11 -6.06 -27.76 8.56
N ILE A 12 -5.36 -26.63 8.69
CA ILE A 12 -5.36 -25.55 7.69
C ILE A 12 -4.76 -26.02 6.37
N MET A 13 -3.76 -26.91 6.42
CA MET A 13 -3.12 -27.47 5.22
C MET A 13 -3.97 -28.52 4.49
N CYS A 14 -4.91 -29.19 5.18
CA CYS A 14 -5.75 -30.24 4.63
C CYS A 14 -7.11 -29.77 4.12
N VAL A 15 -7.43 -28.44 4.17
CA VAL A 15 -8.69 -27.92 3.63
C VAL A 15 -8.75 -28.13 2.13
N PRO A 16 -9.85 -28.70 1.57
CA PRO A 16 -9.99 -28.94 0.15
C PRO A 16 -9.84 -27.62 -0.62
N LEU A 17 -8.83 -27.58 -1.47
CA LEU A 17 -8.47 -26.43 -2.29
C LEU A 17 -9.51 -26.29 -3.39
N PHE A 18 -10.36 -25.28 -3.33
CA PHE A 18 -11.14 -24.88 -4.50
C PHE A 18 -10.17 -24.46 -5.60
N ALA A 19 -10.33 -25.08 -6.76
CA ALA A 19 -9.46 -24.88 -7.91
C ALA A 19 -9.51 -23.41 -8.36
N GLN A 20 -8.42 -22.69 -8.15
CA GLN A 20 -8.24 -21.31 -8.62
C GLN A 20 -7.27 -21.24 -9.79
N LYS A 21 -6.56 -22.34 -10.08
CA LYS A 21 -5.59 -22.41 -11.19
C LYS A 21 -6.22 -21.98 -12.52
N GLY A 22 -5.55 -21.04 -13.20
CA GLY A 22 -6.01 -20.51 -14.49
C GLY A 22 -7.03 -19.36 -14.36
N GLN A 23 -7.52 -19.04 -13.17
CA GLN A 23 -8.41 -17.90 -12.96
C GLN A 23 -7.61 -16.60 -12.97
N ALA A 24 -8.25 -15.53 -13.42
CA ALA A 24 -7.77 -14.17 -13.26
C ALA A 24 -8.68 -13.40 -12.30
N GLU A 25 -8.11 -12.47 -11.56
CA GLU A 25 -8.84 -11.57 -10.67
C GLU A 25 -8.40 -10.13 -10.95
N LEU A 26 -9.37 -9.25 -11.18
CA LEU A 26 -9.16 -7.82 -11.30
C LEU A 26 -9.73 -7.14 -10.08
N ALA A 27 -8.96 -6.29 -9.43
CA ALA A 27 -9.37 -5.61 -8.22
C ALA A 27 -9.16 -4.10 -8.33
N VAL A 28 -10.08 -3.37 -7.72
CA VAL A 28 -9.94 -1.94 -7.40
C VAL A 28 -9.88 -1.84 -5.89
N TYR A 29 -8.99 -1.02 -5.39
CA TYR A 29 -8.85 -0.81 -3.95
C TYR A 29 -8.56 0.65 -3.61
N GLY A 30 -8.91 1.04 -2.40
CA GLY A 30 -8.60 2.35 -1.86
C GLY A 30 -8.73 2.39 -0.35
N GLY A 31 -8.03 3.34 0.27
CA GLY A 31 -8.06 3.47 1.71
C GLY A 31 -7.06 4.45 2.28
N LYS A 32 -6.94 4.43 3.60
CA LYS A 32 -6.07 5.33 4.35
C LYS A 32 -4.61 5.01 4.08
N LEU A 33 -3.87 6.04 3.70
CA LEU A 33 -2.42 6.02 3.49
C LEU A 33 -1.74 6.72 4.67
N SER A 34 -0.61 6.19 5.10
CA SER A 34 0.25 6.84 6.09
C SER A 34 1.70 6.68 5.64
N PHE A 35 2.48 7.73 5.80
CA PHE A 35 3.89 7.74 5.44
C PHE A 35 4.75 7.44 6.68
N THR A 36 5.84 6.73 6.49
CA THR A 36 6.87 6.61 7.54
C THR A 36 7.55 7.97 7.69
N LYS A 37 8.04 8.27 8.89
CA LYS A 37 8.74 9.53 9.13
C LYS A 37 9.92 9.65 8.17
N ILE A 38 9.96 10.77 7.47
CA ILE A 38 11.19 11.20 6.80
C ILE A 38 12.07 11.83 7.86
N ASP A 39 13.34 11.44 7.95
CA ASP A 39 14.37 12.15 8.72
C ASP A 39 14.69 13.49 8.05
N ASN A 40 13.70 14.36 8.02
CA ASN A 40 13.87 15.74 7.62
C ASN A 40 13.82 16.61 8.88
N PRO A 41 14.89 17.36 9.22
CA PRO A 41 14.93 18.19 10.43
C PRO A 41 13.84 19.27 10.45
N TYR A 42 13.22 19.56 9.31
CA TYR A 42 12.19 20.60 9.17
C TYR A 42 10.76 20.03 9.09
N PHE A 43 10.58 18.72 8.84
CA PHE A 43 9.27 18.09 8.69
C PHE A 43 9.23 16.78 9.45
N GLY A 44 8.41 16.73 10.48
CA GLY A 44 8.28 15.53 11.31
C GLY A 44 7.61 14.36 10.63
N SER A 45 6.65 14.60 9.74
CA SER A 45 5.93 13.57 8.95
C SER A 45 5.01 14.26 7.94
N PHE A 46 4.68 13.57 6.84
CA PHE A 46 3.51 13.90 6.03
C PHE A 46 2.25 13.46 6.77
N ASP A 47 1.17 14.22 6.62
CA ASP A 47 -0.11 13.80 7.17
C ASP A 47 -0.64 12.54 6.48
N PRO A 48 -1.46 11.78 7.19
CA PRO A 48 -2.16 10.68 6.56
C PRO A 48 -3.01 11.17 5.40
N GLY A 49 -3.06 10.40 4.34
CA GLY A 49 -3.81 10.72 3.15
C GLY A 49 -4.62 9.53 2.65
N PHE A 50 -4.88 9.52 1.37
CA PHE A 50 -5.65 8.49 0.70
C PHE A 50 -4.84 7.85 -0.44
N GLY A 51 -4.92 6.51 -0.53
CA GLY A 51 -4.33 5.74 -1.60
C GLY A 51 -5.37 4.92 -2.33
N PHE A 52 -5.21 4.76 -3.64
CA PHE A 52 -6.06 3.92 -4.46
C PHE A 52 -5.23 3.18 -5.50
N GLY A 53 -5.77 2.09 -6.04
CA GLY A 53 -5.06 1.33 -7.06
C GLY A 53 -5.90 0.27 -7.74
N PHE A 54 -5.25 -0.33 -8.73
CA PHE A 54 -5.77 -1.45 -9.51
C PHE A 54 -4.80 -2.61 -9.40
N GLN A 55 -5.32 -3.79 -9.15
CA GLN A 55 -4.52 -5.00 -9.07
C GLN A 55 -5.09 -6.08 -9.99
N ALA A 56 -4.23 -6.69 -10.78
CA ALA A 56 -4.54 -7.90 -11.54
C ALA A 56 -3.80 -9.07 -10.90
N LYS A 57 -4.48 -10.22 -10.76
CA LYS A 57 -3.89 -11.49 -10.30
C LYS A 57 -4.17 -12.57 -11.31
N TYR A 58 -3.21 -13.47 -11.54
CA TYR A 58 -3.38 -14.67 -12.30
C TYR A 58 -2.90 -15.88 -11.48
N PHE A 59 -3.79 -16.83 -11.25
CA PHE A 59 -3.53 -17.98 -10.39
C PHE A 59 -2.75 -19.07 -11.12
N LEU A 60 -1.48 -19.20 -10.78
CA LEU A 60 -0.56 -20.22 -11.32
C LEU A 60 -0.86 -21.61 -10.77
N THR A 61 -1.26 -21.64 -9.50
CA THR A 61 -1.70 -22.84 -8.79
C THR A 61 -2.95 -22.52 -7.97
N ASN A 62 -3.48 -23.48 -7.24
CA ASN A 62 -4.61 -23.24 -6.34
C ASN A 62 -4.29 -22.26 -5.18
N ARG A 63 -3.02 -21.96 -4.93
CA ARG A 63 -2.57 -21.07 -3.84
C ARG A 63 -1.67 -19.95 -4.30
N MET A 64 -0.85 -20.18 -5.32
CA MET A 64 0.11 -19.19 -5.81
C MET A 64 -0.48 -18.42 -6.98
N TYR A 65 -0.26 -17.12 -6.99
CA TYR A 65 -0.63 -16.24 -8.07
C TYR A 65 0.49 -15.26 -8.41
N TRP A 66 0.53 -14.87 -9.65
CA TRP A 66 1.25 -13.69 -10.10
C TRP A 66 0.33 -12.48 -9.96
N ALA A 67 0.89 -11.34 -9.56
CA ALA A 67 0.15 -10.09 -9.41
C ALA A 67 0.87 -8.93 -10.10
N ALA A 68 0.09 -8.03 -10.67
CA ALA A 68 0.52 -6.72 -11.14
C ALA A 68 -0.33 -5.65 -10.45
N ASP A 69 0.29 -4.56 -10.06
CA ASP A 69 -0.32 -3.51 -9.24
C ASP A 69 0.02 -2.12 -9.79
N LEU A 70 -1.00 -1.28 -9.95
CA LEU A 70 -0.91 0.14 -10.24
C LEU A 70 -1.45 0.90 -9.04
N TYR A 71 -0.69 1.84 -8.54
CA TYR A 71 -1.05 2.57 -7.33
C TYR A 71 -0.81 4.07 -7.46
N GLY A 72 -1.71 4.84 -6.87
CA GLY A 72 -1.58 6.27 -6.64
C GLY A 72 -1.99 6.61 -5.20
N GLY A 73 -1.28 7.52 -4.58
CA GLY A 73 -1.57 7.99 -3.24
C GLY A 73 -1.20 9.45 -3.07
N THR A 74 -1.90 10.13 -2.20
CA THR A 74 -1.65 11.53 -1.87
C THR A 74 -1.81 11.73 -0.37
N ASP A 75 -1.04 12.63 0.21
CA ASP A 75 -1.32 13.15 1.55
C ASP A 75 -2.47 14.17 1.50
N ASP A 76 -2.97 14.57 2.67
CA ASP A 76 -4.05 15.56 2.78
C ASP A 76 -3.55 17.01 2.62
N GLY A 77 -2.24 17.21 2.39
CA GLY A 77 -1.63 18.53 2.20
C GLY A 77 -1.68 19.37 3.46
N THR A 78 -0.72 19.21 4.35
CA THR A 78 -0.76 19.87 5.68
C THR A 78 -0.06 21.20 5.70
N THR A 79 -0.66 22.13 6.39
CA THR A 79 -0.04 23.42 6.74
C THR A 79 0.16 23.47 8.24
N TYR A 80 1.42 23.51 8.67
CA TYR A 80 1.80 23.69 10.07
C TYR A 80 2.12 25.15 10.34
N TYR A 81 1.77 25.60 11.54
CA TYR A 81 2.16 26.90 12.05
C TYR A 81 3.11 26.69 13.23
N GLU A 82 4.31 27.21 13.13
CA GLU A 82 5.28 27.19 14.21
C GLU A 82 5.53 28.62 14.69
N GLU A 83 5.36 28.88 15.99
CA GLU A 83 5.73 30.15 16.59
C GLU A 83 7.22 30.13 16.90
N THR A 84 7.96 30.97 16.21
CA THR A 84 9.39 31.17 16.45
C THR A 84 9.66 32.52 17.11
N ALA A 85 10.86 32.70 17.62
CA ALA A 85 11.27 33.99 18.26
C ALA A 85 11.21 35.19 17.29
N ILE A 86 11.12 34.94 15.97
CA ILE A 86 11.06 35.97 14.93
C ILE A 86 9.67 36.08 14.28
N GLY A 87 8.67 35.33 14.74
CA GLY A 87 7.32 35.37 14.22
C GLY A 87 6.75 34.00 13.87
N ARG A 88 5.57 34.01 13.28
CA ARG A 88 4.85 32.80 12.89
C ARG A 88 5.40 32.25 11.59
N THR A 89 5.97 31.05 11.64
CA THR A 89 6.45 30.32 10.45
C THR A 89 5.35 29.45 9.90
N ILE A 90 5.12 29.50 8.60
CA ILE A 90 4.16 28.65 7.89
C ILE A 90 4.94 27.57 7.18
N LEU A 91 4.69 26.33 7.53
CA LEU A 91 5.26 25.14 6.91
C LEU A 91 4.15 24.43 6.16
N SER A 92 4.28 24.24 4.86
CA SER A 92 3.36 23.42 4.09
C SER A 92 4.09 22.29 3.39
N ALA A 93 3.51 21.11 3.41
CA ALA A 93 4.04 19.93 2.74
C ALA A 93 2.93 19.27 1.94
N TYR A 94 3.29 18.74 0.76
CA TYR A 94 2.41 17.98 -0.11
C TYR A 94 3.18 16.86 -0.77
N ARG A 95 2.57 15.67 -0.83
CA ARG A 95 3.20 14.50 -1.42
C ARG A 95 2.19 13.66 -2.20
N GLN A 96 2.60 13.23 -3.38
CA GLN A 96 1.92 12.23 -4.19
C GLN A 96 2.87 11.09 -4.53
N ASP A 97 2.38 9.86 -4.41
CA ASP A 97 3.10 8.65 -4.76
C ASP A 97 2.40 7.95 -5.92
N TYR A 98 3.16 7.56 -6.93
CA TYR A 98 2.68 6.74 -8.05
C TYR A 98 3.59 5.53 -8.20
N SER A 99 3.02 4.37 -8.49
CA SER A 99 3.86 3.20 -8.71
C SER A 99 3.21 2.15 -9.60
N ILE A 100 4.09 1.39 -10.26
CA ILE A 100 3.77 0.15 -10.94
C ILE A 100 4.66 -0.94 -10.36
N SER A 101 4.06 -2.07 -10.02
CA SER A 101 4.80 -3.20 -9.46
C SER A 101 4.22 -4.55 -9.89
N THR A 102 5.04 -5.58 -9.83
CA THR A 102 4.66 -6.95 -10.15
C THR A 102 5.36 -7.92 -9.21
N GLY A 103 4.79 -9.08 -9.02
CA GLY A 103 5.39 -10.10 -8.16
C GLY A 103 4.48 -11.30 -7.93
N ILE A 104 4.67 -11.94 -6.80
CA ILE A 104 3.97 -13.17 -6.45
C ILE A 104 3.22 -13.02 -5.14
N GLY A 105 2.14 -13.78 -5.01
CA GLY A 105 1.41 -13.92 -3.78
C GLY A 105 1.03 -15.37 -3.51
N PHE A 106 0.66 -15.61 -2.26
CA PHE A 106 0.31 -16.92 -1.76
C PHE A 106 -0.92 -16.85 -0.86
N ASN A 107 -1.96 -17.66 -1.20
CA ASN A 107 -3.13 -17.86 -0.38
C ASN A 107 -2.83 -18.95 0.66
N PHE A 108 -2.65 -18.60 1.91
CA PHE A 108 -2.42 -19.58 2.98
C PHE A 108 -3.73 -20.18 3.51
N VAL A 109 -4.84 -19.45 3.44
CA VAL A 109 -6.19 -20.00 3.61
C VAL A 109 -6.97 -19.76 2.32
N SER A 110 -7.59 -20.81 1.79
CA SER A 110 -8.43 -20.74 0.59
C SER A 110 -9.66 -21.61 0.81
N LEU A 111 -10.74 -20.99 1.25
CA LEU A 111 -12.05 -21.59 1.46
C LEU A 111 -13.01 -21.11 0.37
N LYS A 112 -14.18 -21.75 0.26
CA LYS A 112 -15.21 -21.39 -0.73
C LYS A 112 -15.59 -19.91 -0.70
N HIS A 113 -15.67 -19.31 0.49
CA HIS A 113 -16.13 -17.94 0.67
C HIS A 113 -15.09 -17.02 1.33
N PHE A 114 -13.89 -17.54 1.65
CA PHE A 114 -12.88 -16.79 2.36
C PHE A 114 -11.48 -17.17 1.90
N ASN A 115 -10.67 -16.16 1.61
CA ASN A 115 -9.26 -16.32 1.33
C ASN A 115 -8.45 -15.37 2.23
N SER A 116 -7.30 -15.83 2.69
CA SER A 116 -6.28 -14.95 3.26
C SER A 116 -4.97 -15.15 2.53
N TYR A 117 -4.28 -14.06 2.30
CA TYR A 117 -3.09 -14.05 1.44
C TYR A 117 -2.00 -13.13 1.94
N ILE A 118 -0.79 -13.43 1.47
CA ILE A 118 0.37 -12.54 1.51
C ILE A 118 0.91 -12.35 0.11
N GLN A 119 1.55 -11.23 -0.15
CA GLN A 119 2.18 -10.94 -1.44
C GLN A 119 3.44 -10.10 -1.29
N GLY A 120 4.38 -10.31 -2.21
CA GLY A 120 5.57 -9.49 -2.38
C GLY A 120 5.68 -9.02 -3.82
N LEU A 121 5.79 -7.72 -4.03
CA LEU A 121 5.88 -7.12 -5.35
C LEU A 121 7.13 -6.23 -5.42
N VAL A 122 7.69 -6.14 -6.61
CA VAL A 122 8.80 -5.25 -6.93
C VAL A 122 8.44 -4.39 -8.14
N GLY A 123 8.96 -3.19 -8.21
CA GLY A 123 8.60 -2.29 -9.30
C GLY A 123 9.34 -0.97 -9.26
N ILE A 124 8.69 0.03 -9.80
CA ILE A 124 9.18 1.41 -9.86
C ILE A 124 8.10 2.31 -9.27
N GLY A 125 8.51 3.26 -8.45
CA GLY A 125 7.65 4.29 -7.91
C GLY A 125 8.23 5.67 -8.09
N THR A 126 7.37 6.65 -8.20
CA THR A 126 7.71 8.07 -8.26
C THR A 126 6.99 8.80 -7.14
N VAL A 127 7.74 9.60 -6.43
CA VAL A 127 7.21 10.60 -5.49
C VAL A 127 7.27 11.95 -6.17
N ASP A 128 6.18 12.70 -6.12
CA ASP A 128 6.09 14.08 -6.54
C ASP A 128 5.49 14.90 -5.39
N GLY A 129 6.07 16.04 -5.09
CA GLY A 129 5.59 16.86 -4.00
C GLY A 129 6.48 18.08 -3.76
N TYR A 130 6.19 18.75 -2.67
CA TYR A 130 7.02 19.87 -2.21
C TYR A 130 6.94 20.04 -0.72
N THR A 131 7.94 20.74 -0.20
CA THR A 131 7.95 21.31 1.14
C THR A 131 8.21 22.80 1.02
N SER A 132 7.46 23.60 1.74
CA SER A 132 7.59 25.07 1.73
C SER A 132 7.79 25.58 3.14
N ASN A 133 8.86 26.35 3.34
CA ASN A 133 9.22 26.96 4.60
C ASN A 133 9.29 28.48 4.46
N TYR A 134 8.71 29.20 5.40
CA TYR A 134 8.98 30.61 5.57
C TYR A 134 10.27 30.79 6.37
N ILE A 135 11.25 31.48 5.80
CA ILE A 135 12.57 31.65 6.44
C ILE A 135 12.67 32.98 7.18
N SER A 136 12.29 34.08 6.55
CA SER A 136 12.29 35.42 7.12
C SER A 136 11.62 36.42 6.17
N GLU A 137 11.31 37.64 6.65
CA GLU A 137 10.78 38.69 5.77
C GLU A 137 11.73 39.09 4.64
N THR A 138 13.04 38.92 4.82
CA THR A 138 14.08 39.25 3.83
C THR A 138 14.28 38.18 2.79
N VAL A 139 14.07 36.89 3.15
CA VAL A 139 14.32 35.74 2.28
C VAL A 139 13.00 35.20 1.70
N GLY A 140 11.87 35.43 2.40
CA GLY A 140 10.56 34.97 1.99
C GLY A 140 10.38 33.44 2.14
N PHE A 141 9.57 32.86 1.29
CA PHE A 141 9.31 31.42 1.25
C PHE A 141 10.39 30.68 0.46
N ARG A 142 10.90 29.63 1.04
CA ARG A 142 11.71 28.63 0.33
C ARG A 142 10.85 27.42 0.04
N ARG A 143 10.77 27.02 -1.21
CA ARG A 143 10.13 25.80 -1.67
C ARG A 143 11.20 24.82 -2.14
N ASP A 144 11.17 23.63 -1.58
CA ASP A 144 12.00 22.52 -1.99
C ASP A 144 11.10 21.47 -2.66
N ASP A 145 11.29 21.26 -3.96
CA ASP A 145 10.51 20.28 -4.72
C ASP A 145 11.06 18.86 -4.46
N LEU A 146 10.14 17.95 -4.19
CA LEU A 146 10.42 16.54 -3.98
C LEU A 146 9.96 15.75 -5.21
N LYS A 147 10.86 15.52 -6.17
CA LYS A 147 10.57 14.67 -7.33
C LYS A 147 11.63 13.59 -7.44
N ARG A 148 11.27 12.36 -7.14
CA ARG A 148 12.20 11.23 -7.16
C ARG A 148 11.52 9.98 -7.68
N THR A 149 12.22 9.27 -8.58
CA THR A 149 11.84 7.95 -9.05
C THR A 149 12.86 6.94 -8.55
N SER A 150 12.40 5.81 -8.02
CA SER A 150 13.27 4.77 -7.46
C SER A 150 12.63 3.39 -7.61
N TYR A 151 13.41 2.36 -7.28
CA TYR A 151 12.86 1.02 -7.13
C TYR A 151 11.87 0.97 -5.98
N LEU A 152 10.88 0.13 -6.14
CA LEU A 152 9.82 -0.10 -5.17
C LEU A 152 9.83 -1.56 -4.74
N VAL A 153 9.69 -1.78 -3.43
CA VAL A 153 9.38 -3.08 -2.84
C VAL A 153 8.06 -2.94 -2.08
N THR A 154 7.10 -3.82 -2.37
CA THR A 154 5.82 -3.85 -1.69
C THR A 154 5.62 -5.20 -1.00
N ALA A 155 5.25 -5.17 0.26
CA ALA A 155 4.76 -6.32 1.00
C ALA A 155 3.31 -6.09 1.40
N GLY A 156 2.47 -7.11 1.24
CA GLY A 156 1.05 -6.98 1.56
C GLY A 156 0.47 -8.25 2.15
N ALA A 157 -0.53 -8.08 3.01
CA ALA A 157 -1.36 -9.16 3.53
C ALA A 157 -2.82 -8.73 3.49
N GLY A 158 -3.73 -9.68 3.22
CA GLY A 158 -5.13 -9.34 3.10
C GLY A 158 -6.08 -10.52 3.26
N LEU A 159 -7.35 -10.16 3.29
CA LEU A 159 -8.48 -11.05 3.43
C LEU A 159 -9.49 -10.74 2.33
N ASP A 160 -10.03 -11.77 1.68
CA ASP A 160 -11.06 -11.65 0.64
C ASP A 160 -12.25 -12.55 0.98
N PHE A 161 -13.46 -12.03 0.84
CA PHE A 161 -14.73 -12.74 1.02
C PHE A 161 -15.45 -12.80 -0.33
N ALA A 162 -15.77 -14.00 -0.80
CA ALA A 162 -16.55 -14.19 -2.00
C ALA A 162 -18.04 -13.93 -1.71
N ILE A 163 -18.61 -12.89 -2.32
CA ILE A 163 -20.04 -12.55 -2.27
C ILE A 163 -20.81 -13.37 -3.29
N SER A 164 -20.16 -13.66 -4.42
CA SER A 164 -20.73 -14.47 -5.51
C SER A 164 -19.61 -15.26 -6.23
N LYS A 165 -19.96 -15.95 -7.31
CA LYS A 165 -18.98 -16.65 -8.15
C LYS A 165 -17.93 -15.69 -8.75
N HIS A 166 -18.33 -14.47 -9.05
CA HIS A 166 -17.50 -13.49 -9.75
C HIS A 166 -17.02 -12.34 -8.88
N TRP A 167 -17.68 -12.08 -7.75
CA TRP A 167 -17.38 -10.90 -6.93
C TRP A 167 -16.83 -11.26 -5.56
N LYS A 168 -15.78 -10.55 -5.19
CA LYS A 168 -15.18 -10.60 -3.85
C LYS A 168 -15.08 -9.18 -3.28
N ILE A 169 -15.23 -9.07 -1.98
CA ILE A 169 -14.87 -7.88 -1.20
C ILE A 169 -13.77 -8.26 -0.24
N GLY A 170 -12.93 -7.32 0.13
CA GLY A 170 -11.85 -7.62 1.04
C GLY A 170 -11.20 -6.38 1.62
N GLY A 171 -10.16 -6.64 2.39
CA GLY A 171 -9.30 -5.62 2.94
C GLY A 171 -7.85 -6.08 2.92
N ALA A 172 -6.95 -5.15 2.84
CA ALA A 172 -5.52 -5.44 2.86
C ALA A 172 -4.75 -4.37 3.63
N TYR A 173 -3.66 -4.80 4.22
CA TYR A 173 -2.59 -3.95 4.66
C TYR A 173 -1.43 -4.08 3.68
N THR A 174 -0.89 -2.96 3.24
CA THR A 174 0.27 -2.91 2.34
C THR A 174 1.34 -2.00 2.90
N PHE A 175 2.56 -2.45 2.85
CA PHE A 175 3.76 -1.66 3.11
C PHE A 175 4.51 -1.49 1.79
N ARG A 176 4.88 -0.26 1.47
CA ARG A 176 5.66 0.11 0.28
C ARG A 176 6.94 0.79 0.71
N TYR A 177 8.06 0.30 0.23
CA TYR A 177 9.37 0.91 0.42
C TYR A 177 9.90 1.42 -0.90
N LEU A 178 10.11 2.71 -0.98
CA LEU A 178 10.69 3.40 -2.13
C LEU A 178 12.14 3.76 -1.80
N GLY A 179 13.08 3.05 -2.40
CA GLY A 179 14.47 2.95 -1.96
C GLY A 179 15.29 4.24 -1.83
N SER A 180 14.82 5.36 -2.36
CA SER A 180 15.51 6.65 -2.23
C SER A 180 14.75 7.69 -1.40
N VAL A 181 13.58 7.33 -0.91
CA VAL A 181 12.69 8.29 -0.23
C VAL A 181 12.32 7.81 1.16
N ASP A 182 11.57 6.76 1.28
CA ASP A 182 11.19 6.06 2.51
C ASP A 182 10.02 5.10 2.27
N GLY A 183 9.37 4.66 3.35
CA GLY A 183 8.22 3.78 3.29
C GLY A 183 6.88 4.49 3.42
N SER A 184 5.84 3.84 2.92
CA SER A 184 4.45 4.16 3.20
C SER A 184 3.69 2.88 3.52
N HIS A 185 2.61 3.01 4.30
CA HIS A 185 1.72 1.90 4.57
C HIS A 185 0.26 2.32 4.37
N ALA A 186 -0.54 1.40 3.87
CA ALA A 186 -1.95 1.65 3.63
C ALA A 186 -2.82 0.52 4.18
N ILE A 187 -3.97 0.89 4.73
CA ILE A 187 -5.08 0.00 5.01
C ILE A 187 -6.15 0.29 3.97
N VAL A 188 -6.46 -0.70 3.15
CA VAL A 188 -7.35 -0.52 2.00
C VAL A 188 -8.54 -1.47 2.05
N ALA A 189 -9.68 -1.00 1.57
CA ALA A 189 -10.79 -1.83 1.16
C ALA A 189 -10.65 -2.18 -0.32
N LYS A 190 -11.10 -3.38 -0.70
CA LYS A 190 -10.93 -3.93 -2.05
C LYS A 190 -12.22 -4.56 -2.54
N ILE A 191 -12.51 -4.35 -3.82
CA ILE A 191 -13.53 -5.08 -4.59
C ILE A 191 -12.83 -5.75 -5.76
N SER A 192 -13.10 -7.02 -5.97
CA SER A 192 -12.48 -7.82 -7.03
C SER A 192 -13.53 -8.53 -7.89
N TYR A 193 -13.22 -8.65 -9.17
CA TYR A 193 -13.95 -9.46 -10.14
C TYR A 193 -13.12 -10.65 -10.59
N VAL A 194 -13.69 -11.85 -10.50
CA VAL A 194 -13.03 -13.12 -10.85
C VAL A 194 -13.49 -13.57 -12.22
N ILE A 195 -12.52 -13.82 -13.10
CA ILE A 195 -12.69 -14.33 -14.47
C ILE A 195 -12.28 -15.81 -14.44
N HIS A 196 -13.18 -16.67 -14.89
CA HIS A 196 -12.99 -18.13 -14.94
C HIS A 196 -12.60 -18.59 -16.32
#